data_e5e0ba0197c9e54c8ce309d7fc5b1de6
#
_entry.id   e5e0ba0197c9e54c8ce309d7fc5b1de6
#
_cell.length_a   1.000
_cell.length_b   1.000
_cell.length_c   1.000
_cell.angle_alpha   90.00
_cell.angle_beta   90.00
_cell.angle_gamma   90.00
#
_symmetry.space_group_name_H-M   'P 1'
#
loop_
_entity.id
_entity.type
_entity.pdbx_description
1 polymer ?
#
loop_
_entity_poly.entity_id
_entity_poly.type
_entity_poly.pdbx_seq_one_letter_code
_entity_poly.pdbx_strand_id
1 'polypeptide(L)'
;SLGRLPLSTIEAVNAFMRDEWGPEVVTGWGHWVDEAQPTGDLIGRSTLGAAAGQVLACDTTSVNFYQLALAAINARPGRKTIITDAANFPTDRYILEGIAKQLGLKLVIIDNETSGSAENERITPEILAPYLSDDVALVTLEVIQYRSGARNDIKSLTDLVRKHGALMLWDASHAVGAIEMDFDKNGVDIAV
;
A
#
# COMPACT_ATOMS: atom_id res chain seq x y z
N SER A 1 -0.86 0.69 13.88
CA SER A 1 0.24 0.25 13.21
C SER A 1 1.58 0.19 13.93
N LEU A 2 1.78 0.87 15.04
CA LEU A 2 2.99 0.71 15.85
C LEU A 2 2.72 -0.29 16.98
N GLY A 3 2.74 -1.57 16.63
CA GLY A 3 2.66 -2.65 17.60
C GLY A 3 3.89 -2.71 18.51
N ARG A 4 3.73 -3.34 19.68
CA ARG A 4 4.88 -3.58 20.56
C ARG A 4 5.81 -4.61 19.92
N LEU A 5 7.11 -4.39 20.07
CA LEU A 5 8.13 -5.32 19.58
C LEU A 5 8.02 -6.68 20.31
N PRO A 6 7.78 -7.80 19.60
CA PRO A 6 7.78 -9.12 20.21
C PRO A 6 9.17 -9.51 20.74
N LEU A 7 9.21 -10.23 21.87
CA LEU A 7 10.48 -10.75 22.40
C LEU A 7 11.19 -11.67 21.41
N SER A 8 10.44 -12.49 20.69
CA SER A 8 10.97 -13.38 19.64
C SER A 8 11.69 -12.63 18.52
N THR A 9 11.25 -11.40 18.19
CA THR A 9 11.94 -10.57 17.18
C THR A 9 13.32 -10.12 17.69
N ILE A 10 13.42 -9.75 18.97
CA ILE A 10 14.72 -9.38 19.58
C ILE A 10 15.67 -10.56 19.55
N GLU A 11 15.18 -11.75 19.93
CA GLU A 11 15.97 -12.99 19.93
C GLU A 11 16.43 -13.36 18.51
N ALA A 12 15.53 -13.31 17.53
CA ALA A 12 15.85 -13.62 16.13
C ALA A 12 16.90 -12.66 15.54
N VAL A 13 16.77 -11.35 15.77
CA VAL A 13 17.75 -10.36 15.30
C VAL A 13 19.13 -10.58 15.95
N ASN A 14 19.16 -10.84 17.25
CA ASN A 14 20.41 -11.11 17.96
C ASN A 14 21.06 -12.42 17.48
N ALA A 15 20.26 -13.47 17.24
CA ALA A 15 20.75 -14.73 16.70
C ALA A 15 21.34 -14.54 15.29
N PHE A 16 20.61 -13.87 14.41
CA PHE A 16 21.06 -13.54 13.05
C PHE A 16 22.42 -12.79 13.05
N MET A 17 22.54 -11.75 13.88
CA MET A 17 23.77 -10.99 13.95
C MET A 17 24.97 -11.82 14.47
N ARG A 18 24.74 -12.68 15.47
CA ARG A 18 25.78 -13.46 16.12
C ARG A 18 26.17 -14.70 15.31
N ASP A 19 25.17 -15.42 14.78
CA ASP A 19 25.35 -16.79 14.29
C ASP A 19 25.40 -16.86 12.77
N GLU A 20 24.91 -15.83 12.07
CA GLU A 20 24.87 -15.75 10.60
C GLU A 20 25.70 -14.58 10.07
N TRP A 21 25.22 -13.36 10.21
CA TRP A 21 25.88 -12.19 9.61
C TRP A 21 27.31 -12.01 10.08
N GLY A 22 27.58 -12.14 11.37
CA GLY A 22 28.93 -11.98 11.94
C GLY A 22 29.94 -12.97 11.37
N PRO A 23 29.67 -14.29 11.38
CA PRO A 23 30.60 -15.31 10.83
C PRO A 23 30.64 -15.36 9.32
N GLU A 24 29.51 -15.23 8.64
CA GLU A 24 29.41 -15.49 7.20
C GLU A 24 29.80 -14.29 6.33
N VAL A 25 29.60 -13.06 6.84
CA VAL A 25 29.92 -11.83 6.11
C VAL A 25 29.32 -11.86 4.70
N VAL A 26 30.16 -11.78 3.65
CA VAL A 26 29.73 -11.78 2.26
C VAL A 26 29.22 -13.14 1.77
N THR A 27 29.62 -14.24 2.38
CA THR A 27 29.20 -15.59 1.96
C THR A 27 27.72 -15.85 2.26
N GLY A 28 27.13 -15.16 3.23
CA GLY A 28 25.70 -15.23 3.54
C GLY A 28 24.80 -14.75 2.41
N TRP A 29 25.30 -13.97 1.46
CA TRP A 29 24.56 -13.58 0.27
C TRP A 29 24.03 -14.78 -0.55
N GLY A 30 24.68 -15.94 -0.43
CA GLY A 30 24.26 -17.14 -1.13
C GLY A 30 22.84 -17.62 -0.76
N HIS A 31 22.31 -17.21 0.39
CA HIS A 31 20.94 -17.53 0.82
C HIS A 31 20.12 -16.29 1.23
N TRP A 32 20.71 -15.22 1.77
CA TRP A 32 19.94 -14.05 2.19
C TRP A 32 19.23 -13.33 1.05
N VAL A 33 19.80 -13.33 -0.16
CA VAL A 33 19.21 -12.65 -1.33
C VAL A 33 17.85 -13.24 -1.72
N ASP A 34 17.61 -14.49 -1.39
CA ASP A 34 16.38 -15.20 -1.74
C ASP A 34 15.30 -15.10 -0.65
N GLU A 35 15.58 -14.50 0.51
CA GLU A 35 14.65 -14.43 1.65
C GLU A 35 13.45 -13.48 1.42
N ALA A 36 13.57 -12.53 0.52
CA ALA A 36 12.53 -11.55 0.25
C ALA A 36 11.21 -12.18 -0.22
N GLN A 37 11.27 -13.17 -1.10
CA GLN A 37 10.08 -13.84 -1.65
C GLN A 37 9.42 -14.79 -0.64
N PRO A 38 10.12 -15.73 0.03
CA PRO A 38 9.52 -16.56 1.06
C PRO A 38 8.88 -15.76 2.20
N THR A 39 9.52 -14.67 2.63
CA THR A 39 8.97 -13.75 3.63
C THR A 39 7.71 -13.06 3.10
N GLY A 40 7.72 -12.58 1.87
CA GLY A 40 6.56 -12.02 1.20
C GLY A 40 5.40 -13.02 1.11
N ASP A 41 5.67 -14.26 0.71
CA ASP A 41 4.66 -15.32 0.64
C ASP A 41 4.08 -15.65 2.03
N LEU A 42 4.90 -15.61 3.08
CA LEU A 42 4.42 -15.78 4.45
C LEU A 42 3.45 -14.65 4.86
N ILE A 43 3.80 -13.41 4.58
CA ILE A 43 2.95 -12.24 4.82
C ILE A 43 1.67 -12.36 4.00
N GLY A 44 1.78 -12.67 2.72
CA GLY A 44 0.65 -12.80 1.79
C GLY A 44 -0.41 -13.77 2.29
N ARG A 45 -0.01 -15.01 2.57
CA ARG A 45 -0.95 -16.04 3.03
C ARG A 45 -1.46 -15.85 4.45
N SER A 46 -0.67 -15.21 5.31
CA SER A 46 -1.02 -15.09 6.74
C SER A 46 -1.89 -13.88 7.05
N THR A 47 -1.78 -12.81 6.26
CA THR A 47 -2.40 -11.51 6.60
C THR A 47 -3.18 -10.87 5.47
N LEU A 48 -2.78 -11.10 4.22
CA LEU A 48 -3.34 -10.38 3.06
C LEU A 48 -4.38 -11.19 2.28
N GLY A 49 -4.39 -12.53 2.42
CA GLY A 49 -5.17 -13.38 1.53
C GLY A 49 -4.69 -13.29 0.08
N ALA A 50 -3.38 -13.24 -0.12
CA ALA A 50 -2.72 -13.19 -1.41
C ALA A 50 -1.99 -14.51 -1.70
N ALA A 51 -1.99 -14.94 -2.97
CA ALA A 51 -1.32 -16.16 -3.40
C ALA A 51 0.21 -16.05 -3.36
N ALA A 52 0.87 -17.20 -3.40
CA ALA A 52 2.34 -17.25 -3.48
C ALA A 52 2.85 -16.53 -4.74
N GLY A 53 3.97 -15.84 -4.62
CA GLY A 53 4.59 -15.06 -5.68
C GLY A 53 4.02 -13.65 -5.87
N GLN A 54 2.96 -13.29 -5.15
CA GLN A 54 2.32 -11.96 -5.29
C GLN A 54 2.87 -10.91 -4.32
N VAL A 55 3.52 -11.31 -3.24
CA VAL A 55 4.02 -10.40 -2.22
C VAL A 55 5.55 -10.51 -2.12
N LEU A 56 6.20 -9.37 -2.05
CA LEU A 56 7.65 -9.29 -1.87
C LEU A 56 7.95 -8.42 -0.64
N ALA A 57 8.73 -8.94 0.31
CA ALA A 57 9.23 -8.18 1.44
C ALA A 57 10.51 -7.44 1.04
N CYS A 58 10.40 -6.14 0.80
CA CYS A 58 11.56 -5.34 0.37
C CYS A 58 11.41 -3.89 0.80
N ASP A 59 12.53 -3.19 0.85
CA ASP A 59 12.62 -1.74 0.99
C ASP A 59 11.75 -1.12 2.13
N THR A 60 11.30 0.11 1.95
CA THR A 60 10.43 0.83 2.87
C THR A 60 9.09 1.14 2.21
N THR A 61 8.04 1.38 3.01
CA THR A 61 6.72 1.78 2.50
C THR A 61 6.84 2.94 1.51
N SER A 62 7.61 3.98 1.82
CA SER A 62 7.76 5.14 0.94
C SER A 62 8.40 4.82 -0.42
N VAL A 63 9.45 3.99 -0.43
CA VAL A 63 10.11 3.57 -1.68
C VAL A 63 9.19 2.68 -2.50
N ASN A 64 8.57 1.69 -1.86
CA ASN A 64 7.62 0.79 -2.52
C ASN A 64 6.41 1.54 -3.07
N PHE A 65 5.83 2.46 -2.28
CA PHE A 65 4.72 3.29 -2.71
C PHE A 65 5.08 4.13 -3.95
N TYR A 66 6.24 4.79 -3.95
CA TYR A 66 6.73 5.56 -5.09
C TYR A 66 6.86 4.70 -6.36
N GLN A 67 7.50 3.53 -6.23
CA GLN A 67 7.71 2.61 -7.36
C GLN A 67 6.38 2.07 -7.91
N LEU A 68 5.48 1.64 -7.03
CA LEU A 68 4.17 1.10 -7.41
C LEU A 68 3.26 2.16 -8.02
N ALA A 69 3.26 3.38 -7.47
CA ALA A 69 2.51 4.50 -8.04
C ALA A 69 3.00 4.84 -9.46
N LEU A 70 4.32 4.93 -9.68
CA LEU A 70 4.88 5.13 -11.01
C LEU A 70 4.55 3.99 -11.97
N ALA A 71 4.66 2.75 -11.53
CA ALA A 71 4.31 1.58 -12.34
C ALA A 71 2.83 1.61 -12.76
N ALA A 72 1.93 1.93 -11.82
CA ALA A 72 0.50 2.05 -12.09
C ALA A 72 0.19 3.15 -13.11
N ILE A 73 0.80 4.33 -12.96
CA ILE A 73 0.63 5.45 -13.89
C ILE A 73 1.13 5.08 -15.29
N ASN A 74 2.31 4.46 -15.39
CA ASN A 74 2.88 4.03 -16.66
C ASN A 74 2.06 2.93 -17.35
N ALA A 75 1.35 2.10 -16.58
CA ALA A 75 0.43 1.10 -17.10
C ALA A 75 -0.87 1.70 -17.67
N ARG A 76 -1.09 2.99 -17.52
CA ARG A 76 -2.27 3.73 -18.02
C ARG A 76 -1.85 4.91 -18.90
N PRO A 77 -1.18 4.64 -20.04
CA PRO A 77 -0.66 5.69 -20.89
C PRO A 77 -1.79 6.61 -21.40
N GLY A 78 -1.50 7.91 -21.39
CA GLY A 78 -2.44 8.94 -21.85
C GLY A 78 -3.38 9.48 -20.76
N ARG A 79 -3.55 8.78 -19.63
CA ARG A 79 -4.32 9.26 -18.49
C ARG A 79 -3.45 10.20 -17.63
N LYS A 80 -4.04 11.29 -17.12
CA LYS A 80 -3.27 12.38 -16.49
C LYS A 80 -3.72 12.76 -15.08
N THR A 81 -4.63 12.00 -14.50
CA THR A 81 -5.16 12.32 -13.18
C THR A 81 -4.82 11.22 -12.16
N ILE A 82 -4.34 11.65 -11.00
CA ILE A 82 -4.15 10.83 -9.80
C ILE A 82 -5.16 11.30 -8.76
N ILE A 83 -5.79 10.38 -8.04
CA ILE A 83 -6.74 10.68 -6.96
C ILE A 83 -6.23 10.10 -5.65
N THR A 84 -6.30 10.88 -4.59
CA THR A 84 -6.11 10.46 -3.19
C THR A 84 -7.05 11.26 -2.28
N ASP A 85 -7.00 11.04 -0.98
CA ASP A 85 -7.79 11.77 0.00
C ASP A 85 -6.94 12.62 0.96
N ALA A 86 -7.54 13.62 1.58
CA ALA A 86 -6.86 14.55 2.47
C ALA A 86 -6.45 13.90 3.80
N ALA A 87 -7.17 12.86 4.24
CA ALA A 87 -6.87 12.11 5.44
C ALA A 87 -5.77 11.05 5.24
N ASN A 88 -5.38 10.76 4.00
CA ASN A 88 -4.31 9.81 3.68
C ASN A 88 -2.98 10.19 4.35
N PHE A 89 -2.12 9.21 4.59
CA PHE A 89 -0.84 9.40 5.26
C PHE A 89 -0.01 10.50 4.59
N PRO A 90 0.54 11.45 5.34
CA PRO A 90 1.20 12.61 4.76
C PRO A 90 2.32 12.29 3.78
N THR A 91 3.11 11.24 4.05
CA THR A 91 4.21 10.82 3.17
C THR A 91 3.71 10.37 1.80
N ASP A 92 2.59 9.63 1.75
CA ASP A 92 2.00 9.18 0.49
C ASP A 92 1.54 10.36 -0.35
N ARG A 93 0.88 11.34 0.28
CA ARG A 93 0.50 12.59 -0.40
C ARG A 93 1.70 13.35 -0.94
N TYR A 94 2.77 13.49 -0.16
CA TYR A 94 4.00 14.16 -0.62
C TYR A 94 4.65 13.45 -1.79
N ILE A 95 4.65 12.10 -1.79
CA ILE A 95 5.14 11.30 -2.91
C ILE A 95 4.29 11.55 -4.16
N LEU A 96 2.96 11.53 -4.04
CA LEU A 96 2.06 11.77 -5.16
C LEU A 96 2.17 13.20 -5.70
N GLU A 97 2.32 14.20 -4.84
CA GLU A 97 2.59 15.59 -5.24
C GLU A 97 3.90 15.69 -6.05
N GLY A 98 4.95 15.00 -5.58
CA GLY A 98 6.23 14.92 -6.28
C GLY A 98 6.10 14.29 -7.66
N ILE A 99 5.44 13.14 -7.76
CA ILE A 99 5.18 12.43 -9.03
C ILE A 99 4.33 13.30 -9.96
N ALA A 100 3.24 13.87 -9.47
CA ALA A 100 2.35 14.70 -10.28
C ALA A 100 3.09 15.91 -10.87
N LYS A 101 3.92 16.58 -10.06
CA LYS A 101 4.75 17.70 -10.50
C LYS A 101 5.79 17.27 -11.53
N GLN A 102 6.47 16.15 -11.30
CA GLN A 102 7.52 15.65 -12.20
C GLN A 102 6.97 15.24 -13.56
N LEU A 103 5.80 14.61 -13.61
CA LEU A 103 5.19 14.07 -14.82
C LEU A 103 4.16 15.01 -15.47
N GLY A 104 3.90 16.17 -14.88
CA GLY A 104 2.88 17.12 -15.37
C GLY A 104 1.45 16.54 -15.26
N LEU A 105 1.16 15.80 -14.20
CA LEU A 105 -0.14 15.18 -13.93
C LEU A 105 -0.97 16.04 -12.99
N LYS A 106 -2.28 15.84 -13.03
CA LYS A 106 -3.22 16.44 -12.09
C LYS A 106 -3.32 15.54 -10.85
N LEU A 107 -3.09 16.10 -9.67
CA LEU A 107 -3.41 15.46 -8.40
C LEU A 107 -4.75 16.02 -7.89
N VAL A 108 -5.69 15.14 -7.66
CA VAL A 108 -7.00 15.45 -7.04
C VAL A 108 -6.98 14.88 -5.62
N ILE A 109 -7.21 15.74 -4.64
CA ILE A 109 -7.29 15.38 -3.24
C ILE A 109 -8.75 15.53 -2.80
N ILE A 110 -9.38 14.42 -2.44
CA ILE A 110 -10.74 14.40 -1.90
C ILE A 110 -10.67 14.97 -0.48
N ASP A 111 -11.45 16.01 -0.21
CA ASP A 111 -11.52 16.62 1.12
C ASP A 111 -12.41 15.77 2.05
N ASN A 112 -11.78 15.00 2.92
CA ASN A 112 -12.44 14.19 3.96
C ASN A 112 -11.86 14.44 5.35
N GLU A 113 -11.03 15.47 5.51
CA GLU A 113 -10.30 15.76 6.76
C GLU A 113 -11.10 16.60 7.76
N THR A 114 -12.25 17.12 7.36
CA THR A 114 -12.91 18.26 8.02
C THR A 114 -13.58 17.95 9.36
N SER A 115 -13.75 16.68 9.76
CA SER A 115 -14.51 16.35 10.95
C SER A 115 -13.74 15.60 12.05
N GLY A 116 -12.61 15.01 11.74
CA GLY A 116 -11.81 14.21 12.69
C GLY A 116 -12.55 12.97 13.22
N SER A 117 -13.68 12.57 12.62
CA SER A 117 -14.40 11.36 12.98
C SER A 117 -14.14 10.25 11.98
N ALA A 118 -14.10 9.00 12.47
CA ALA A 118 -13.90 7.82 11.62
C ALA A 118 -14.98 7.71 10.53
N GLU A 119 -16.19 8.18 10.79
CA GLU A 119 -17.30 8.17 9.83
C GLU A 119 -17.04 9.11 8.65
N ASN A 120 -16.45 10.28 8.92
CA ASN A 120 -16.25 11.32 7.91
C ASN A 120 -14.92 11.18 7.15
N GLU A 121 -13.93 10.50 7.71
CA GLU A 121 -12.68 10.17 7.01
C GLU A 121 -12.82 8.96 6.08
N ARG A 122 -13.91 8.22 6.20
CA ARG A 122 -14.19 7.06 5.35
C ARG A 122 -14.54 7.50 3.93
N ILE A 123 -13.82 6.96 2.96
CA ILE A 123 -14.18 7.11 1.55
C ILE A 123 -15.18 6.00 1.16
N THR A 124 -16.32 6.39 0.60
CA THR A 124 -17.32 5.47 0.06
C THR A 124 -17.36 5.56 -1.46
N PRO A 125 -17.97 4.58 -2.15
CA PRO A 125 -18.17 4.65 -3.61
C PRO A 125 -18.88 5.93 -4.05
N GLU A 126 -19.84 6.42 -3.27
CA GLU A 126 -20.61 7.65 -3.58
C GLU A 126 -19.74 8.90 -3.49
N ILE A 127 -18.78 8.92 -2.54
CA ILE A 127 -17.81 10.01 -2.39
C ILE A 127 -16.79 9.98 -3.52
N LEU A 128 -16.29 8.79 -3.89
CA LEU A 128 -15.26 8.65 -4.92
C LEU A 128 -15.78 8.82 -6.34
N ALA A 129 -17.00 8.33 -6.64
CA ALA A 129 -17.53 8.27 -8.00
C ALA A 129 -17.49 9.61 -8.77
N PRO A 130 -17.82 10.78 -8.18
CA PRO A 130 -17.80 12.06 -8.89
C PRO A 130 -16.40 12.48 -9.40
N TYR A 131 -15.34 11.93 -8.85
CA TYR A 131 -13.95 12.24 -9.22
C TYR A 131 -13.41 11.32 -10.32
N LEU A 132 -14.09 10.20 -10.59
CA LEU A 132 -13.64 9.21 -11.58
C LEU A 132 -14.00 9.61 -13.00
N SER A 133 -13.06 9.43 -13.92
CA SER A 133 -13.22 9.66 -15.35
C SER A 133 -12.23 8.79 -16.13
N ASP A 134 -12.33 8.80 -17.45
CA ASP A 134 -11.38 8.10 -18.33
C ASP A 134 -9.96 8.68 -18.29
N ASP A 135 -9.77 9.86 -17.67
CA ASP A 135 -8.46 10.49 -17.50
C ASP A 135 -7.74 10.03 -16.21
N VAL A 136 -8.41 9.31 -15.32
CA VAL A 136 -7.82 8.83 -14.06
C VAL A 136 -6.92 7.63 -14.33
N ALA A 137 -5.62 7.77 -14.02
CA ALA A 137 -4.64 6.69 -14.11
C ALA A 137 -4.59 5.86 -12.82
N LEU A 138 -4.61 6.53 -11.68
CA LEU A 138 -4.38 5.94 -10.37
C LEU A 138 -5.31 6.55 -9.33
N VAL A 139 -5.88 5.68 -8.50
CA VAL A 139 -6.49 6.05 -7.22
C VAL A 139 -5.69 5.38 -6.11
N THR A 140 -5.38 6.09 -5.05
CA THR A 140 -4.70 5.53 -3.89
C THR A 140 -5.35 5.97 -2.60
N LEU A 141 -5.64 5.02 -1.72
CA LEU A 141 -6.30 5.20 -0.43
C LEU A 141 -5.69 4.26 0.60
N GLU A 142 -5.75 4.63 1.88
CA GLU A 142 -5.45 3.71 2.98
C GLU A 142 -6.60 2.70 3.16
N VAL A 143 -6.27 1.46 3.49
CA VAL A 143 -7.29 0.48 3.94
C VAL A 143 -7.89 0.91 5.26
N ILE A 144 -7.05 1.39 6.16
CA ILE A 144 -7.43 1.96 7.46
C ILE A 144 -6.74 3.31 7.63
N GLN A 145 -7.52 4.36 7.83
CA GLN A 145 -7.02 5.72 8.08
C GLN A 145 -6.20 5.77 9.38
N TYR A 146 -4.98 6.29 9.30
CA TYR A 146 -3.99 6.21 10.39
C TYR A 146 -4.39 6.97 11.66
N ARG A 147 -5.20 8.01 11.55
CA ARG A 147 -5.64 8.83 12.70
C ARG A 147 -6.93 8.33 13.31
N SER A 148 -7.95 8.13 12.50
CA SER A 148 -9.30 7.83 12.96
C SER A 148 -9.59 6.34 13.09
N GLY A 149 -8.80 5.48 12.41
CA GLY A 149 -9.12 4.07 12.27
C GLY A 149 -10.31 3.79 11.34
N ALA A 150 -10.74 4.79 10.56
CA ALA A 150 -11.80 4.59 9.56
C ALA A 150 -11.37 3.52 8.56
N ARG A 151 -12.24 2.53 8.34
CA ARG A 151 -12.01 1.42 7.42
C ARG A 151 -12.68 1.69 6.09
N ASN A 152 -11.92 1.72 5.02
CA ASN A 152 -12.40 1.76 3.65
C ASN A 152 -12.77 0.35 3.15
N ASP A 153 -13.82 0.24 2.35
CA ASP A 153 -14.26 -1.03 1.76
C ASP A 153 -13.43 -1.35 0.53
N ILE A 154 -12.49 -2.32 0.69
CA ILE A 154 -11.53 -2.70 -0.35
C ILE A 154 -12.25 -3.10 -1.64
N LYS A 155 -13.26 -3.99 -1.52
CA LYS A 155 -13.89 -4.56 -2.71
C LYS A 155 -14.68 -3.53 -3.50
N SER A 156 -15.58 -2.80 -2.84
CA SER A 156 -16.47 -1.86 -3.53
C SER A 156 -15.70 -0.73 -4.21
N LEU A 157 -14.64 -0.22 -3.55
CA LEU A 157 -13.80 0.84 -4.10
C LEU A 157 -12.88 0.33 -5.23
N THR A 158 -12.28 -0.85 -5.07
CA THR A 158 -11.48 -1.47 -6.13
C THR A 158 -12.33 -1.74 -7.38
N ASP A 159 -13.52 -2.34 -7.21
CA ASP A 159 -14.43 -2.61 -8.32
C ASP A 159 -14.85 -1.32 -9.05
N LEU A 160 -15.14 -0.26 -8.29
CA LEU A 160 -15.51 1.04 -8.85
C LEU A 160 -14.37 1.66 -9.66
N VAL A 161 -13.16 1.68 -9.12
CA VAL A 161 -11.97 2.22 -9.80
C VAL A 161 -11.67 1.44 -11.08
N ARG A 162 -11.70 0.11 -11.01
CA ARG A 162 -11.46 -0.78 -12.17
C ARG A 162 -12.51 -0.60 -13.26
N LYS A 163 -13.77 -0.37 -12.90
CA LYS A 163 -14.86 -0.08 -13.86
C LYS A 163 -14.55 1.15 -14.72
N HIS A 164 -13.81 2.12 -14.21
CA HIS A 164 -13.36 3.30 -14.95
C HIS A 164 -12.00 3.10 -15.62
N GLY A 165 -11.43 1.89 -15.55
CA GLY A 165 -10.17 1.52 -16.17
C GLY A 165 -8.93 2.10 -15.49
N ALA A 166 -9.08 2.72 -14.31
CA ALA A 166 -7.97 3.16 -13.46
C ALA A 166 -7.40 1.98 -12.66
N LEU A 167 -6.20 2.15 -12.08
CA LEU A 167 -5.64 1.23 -11.10
C LEU A 167 -5.86 1.74 -9.69
N MET A 168 -6.01 0.80 -8.76
CA MET A 168 -6.11 1.07 -7.32
C MET A 168 -4.82 0.63 -6.63
N LEU A 169 -4.15 1.55 -5.94
CA LEU A 169 -3.05 1.26 -5.02
C LEU A 169 -3.54 1.44 -3.58
N TRP A 170 -3.53 0.37 -2.83
CA TRP A 170 -3.89 0.39 -1.42
C TRP A 170 -2.67 0.55 -0.52
N ASP A 171 -2.72 1.49 0.42
CA ASP A 171 -1.83 1.45 1.59
C ASP A 171 -2.49 0.60 2.68
N ALA A 172 -1.87 -0.54 2.97
CA ALA A 172 -2.31 -1.48 3.99
C ALA A 172 -1.52 -1.37 5.31
N SER A 173 -0.64 -0.37 5.46
CA SER A 173 0.28 -0.23 6.60
C SER A 173 -0.43 -0.33 7.97
N HIS A 174 -1.65 0.20 8.10
CA HIS A 174 -2.45 0.16 9.33
C HIS A 174 -3.40 -1.04 9.41
N ALA A 175 -3.51 -1.83 8.34
CA ALA A 175 -4.44 -2.94 8.21
C ALA A 175 -3.78 -4.31 8.38
N VAL A 176 -2.54 -4.47 7.92
CA VAL A 176 -1.80 -5.74 7.93
C VAL A 176 -1.70 -6.29 9.35
N GLY A 177 -2.22 -7.49 9.55
CA GLY A 177 -2.26 -8.16 10.85
C GLY A 177 -3.25 -7.59 11.88
N ALA A 178 -3.91 -6.47 11.58
CA ALA A 178 -4.91 -5.85 12.45
C ALA A 178 -6.35 -6.24 12.10
N ILE A 179 -6.63 -6.47 10.82
CA ILE A 179 -7.93 -6.91 10.31
C ILE A 179 -7.75 -8.05 9.32
N GLU A 180 -8.81 -8.84 9.15
CA GLU A 180 -8.86 -9.83 8.07
C GLU A 180 -8.98 -9.12 6.72
N MET A 181 -8.09 -9.49 5.79
CA MET A 181 -8.08 -9.02 4.41
C MET A 181 -8.04 -10.23 3.47
N ASP A 182 -8.61 -10.08 2.30
CA ASP A 182 -8.61 -11.11 1.26
C ASP A 182 -8.42 -10.40 -0.09
N PHE A 183 -7.15 -10.08 -0.38
CA PHE A 183 -6.79 -9.27 -1.54
C PHE A 183 -7.14 -9.96 -2.87
N ASP A 184 -6.89 -11.27 -2.97
CA ASP A 184 -7.23 -12.01 -4.19
C ASP A 184 -8.73 -12.00 -4.46
N LYS A 185 -9.53 -12.30 -3.44
CA LYS A 185 -10.99 -12.31 -3.57
C LYS A 185 -11.57 -10.91 -3.79
N ASN A 186 -10.96 -9.89 -3.21
CA ASN A 186 -11.37 -8.50 -3.37
C ASN A 186 -10.85 -7.87 -4.67
N GLY A 187 -10.02 -8.59 -5.44
CA GLY A 187 -9.50 -8.15 -6.72
C GLY A 187 -8.52 -6.98 -6.61
N VAL A 188 -7.74 -6.92 -5.53
CA VAL A 188 -6.72 -5.88 -5.35
C VAL A 188 -5.66 -6.01 -6.42
N ASP A 189 -5.38 -4.91 -7.13
CA ASP A 189 -4.35 -4.88 -8.16
C ASP A 189 -2.96 -4.66 -7.57
N ILE A 190 -2.84 -3.69 -6.66
CA ILE A 190 -1.56 -3.26 -6.10
C ILE A 190 -1.77 -2.82 -4.65
N ALA A 191 -0.82 -3.16 -3.77
CA ALA A 191 -0.81 -2.69 -2.38
C ALA A 191 0.62 -2.52 -1.84
N VAL A 192 0.73 -1.72 -0.78
CA VAL A 192 1.94 -1.48 0.00
C VAL A 192 1.63 -1.50 1.50
#